data_cad77bd1d91697758ca86585eb71b2e0
#
_entry.id   cad77bd1d91697758ca86585eb71b2e0
#
_cell.length_a   1.000
_cell.length_b   1.000
_cell.length_c   1.000
_cell.angle_alpha   90.00
_cell.angle_beta   90.00
_cell.angle_gamma   90.00
#
_symmetry.space_group_name_H-M   'P 1'
#
loop_
_entity.id
_entity.type
_entity.pdbx_description
1 polymer ?
#
loop_
_entity_poly.entity_id
_entity_poly.type
_entity_poly.pdbx_seq_one_letter_code
_entity_poly.pdbx_strand_id
1 'polypeptide(L)'
;MDAAFAKWLEQNDLILALCTSAGDCVYVNRQKRFGVLEKFEERGVQSFYLDDIVAFETRDDEKMIARWEKNGAWGVEPKSDRHSTNEMCMNLRLVDGKKLTVQLFKAAERNVERDSEGHRRLYRYACNSSQCLYNLIAGK
;
A
#
# COMPACT_ATOMS: atom_id res chain seq x y z
N MET A 1 -10.57 10.23 12.91
CA MET A 1 -9.14 10.55 13.13
C MET A 1 -8.97 11.30 14.44
N ASP A 2 -7.96 10.96 15.20
CA ASP A 2 -7.59 11.67 16.42
C ASP A 2 -7.14 13.09 16.08
N ALA A 3 -7.62 14.09 16.83
CA ALA A 3 -7.29 15.49 16.59
C ALA A 3 -5.79 15.78 16.81
N ALA A 4 -5.17 15.11 17.78
CA ALA A 4 -3.74 15.26 18.04
C ALA A 4 -2.90 14.71 16.86
N PHE A 5 -3.30 13.60 16.28
CA PHE A 5 -2.66 13.02 15.12
C PHE A 5 -2.81 13.93 13.89
N ALA A 6 -4.01 14.45 13.65
CA ALA A 6 -4.26 15.37 12.55
C ALA A 6 -3.37 16.62 12.65
N LYS A 7 -3.23 17.17 13.85
CA LYS A 7 -2.36 18.32 14.09
C LYS A 7 -0.89 17.98 13.83
N TRP A 8 -0.47 16.81 14.28
CA TRP A 8 0.91 16.35 14.06
C TRP A 8 1.22 16.18 12.57
N LEU A 9 0.27 15.62 11.80
CA LEU A 9 0.40 15.50 10.35
C LEU A 9 0.59 16.88 9.70
N GLU A 10 -0.25 17.84 10.09
CA GLU A 10 -0.19 19.20 9.56
C GLU A 10 1.14 19.88 9.91
N GLN A 11 1.60 19.74 11.15
CA GLN A 11 2.85 20.33 11.61
C GLN A 11 4.08 19.76 10.89
N ASN A 12 3.98 18.55 10.37
CA ASN A 12 5.07 17.89 9.66
C ASN A 12 4.88 17.87 8.15
N ASP A 13 3.92 18.63 7.64
CA ASP A 13 3.59 18.73 6.22
C ASP A 13 3.36 17.35 5.58
N LEU A 14 2.68 16.47 6.30
CA LEU A 14 2.32 15.14 5.85
C LEU A 14 0.94 15.17 5.20
N ILE A 15 0.88 14.80 3.93
CA ILE A 15 -0.34 14.84 3.13
C ILE A 15 -0.75 13.41 2.78
N LEU A 16 -2.05 13.14 2.82
CA LEU A 16 -2.59 11.84 2.47
C LEU A 16 -2.21 11.47 1.03
N ALA A 17 -1.51 10.36 0.88
CA ALA A 17 -1.13 9.82 -0.42
C ALA A 17 -2.00 8.63 -0.82
N LEU A 18 -2.42 7.83 0.15
CA LEU A 18 -3.20 6.63 -0.10
C LEU A 18 -4.07 6.32 1.12
N CYS A 19 -5.35 6.08 0.89
CA CYS A 19 -6.25 5.59 1.93
C CYS A 19 -6.96 4.36 1.38
N THR A 20 -6.85 3.23 2.07
CA THR A 20 -7.33 1.95 1.56
C THR A 20 -8.75 1.63 2.02
N SER A 21 -9.42 0.72 1.33
CA SER A 21 -10.74 0.25 1.75
C SER A 21 -10.67 -0.53 3.07
N ALA A 22 -9.50 -1.05 3.43
CA ALA A 22 -9.28 -1.69 4.72
C ALA A 22 -9.03 -0.68 5.84
N GLY A 23 -8.88 0.60 5.51
CA GLY A 23 -8.71 1.68 6.48
C GLY A 23 -7.27 2.09 6.77
N ASP A 24 -6.29 1.41 6.18
CA ASP A 24 -4.90 1.82 6.30
C ASP A 24 -4.66 3.08 5.46
N CYS A 25 -3.91 4.04 6.01
CA CYS A 25 -3.64 5.30 5.33
C CYS A 25 -2.14 5.58 5.31
N VAL A 26 -1.66 6.08 4.19
CA VAL A 26 -0.26 6.50 4.02
C VAL A 26 -0.24 7.99 3.80
N TYR A 27 0.55 8.68 4.61
CA TYR A 27 0.76 10.12 4.53
C TYR A 27 2.23 10.37 4.20
N VAL A 28 2.51 11.36 3.36
CA VAL A 28 3.86 11.59 2.87
C VAL A 28 4.20 13.08 2.87
N ASN A 29 5.41 13.39 3.32
CA ASN A 29 6.07 14.67 3.03
C ASN A 29 7.02 14.40 1.87
N ARG A 30 6.63 14.83 0.67
CA ARG A 30 7.39 14.54 -0.56
C ARG A 30 8.75 15.22 -0.60
N GLN A 31 8.82 16.41 -0.04
CA GLN A 31 10.06 17.18 -0.02
C GLN A 31 11.13 16.52 0.83
N LYS A 32 10.74 16.06 2.02
CA LYS A 32 11.65 15.37 2.95
C LYS A 32 11.74 13.88 2.69
N ARG A 33 10.93 13.37 1.77
CA ARG A 33 10.83 11.94 1.43
C ARG A 33 10.60 11.08 2.67
N PHE A 34 9.67 11.52 3.49
CA PHE A 34 9.29 10.90 4.75
C PHE A 34 7.83 10.49 4.69
N GLY A 35 7.51 9.32 5.20
CA GLY A 35 6.15 8.79 5.19
C GLY A 35 5.73 8.20 6.52
N VAL A 36 4.42 8.11 6.68
CA VAL A 36 3.78 7.52 7.87
C VAL A 36 2.67 6.60 7.39
N LEU A 37 2.67 5.38 7.90
CA LEU A 37 1.60 4.42 7.71
C LEU A 37 0.77 4.35 8.99
N GLU A 38 -0.51 4.68 8.86
CA GLU A 38 -1.48 4.54 9.94
C GLU A 38 -2.27 3.25 9.70
N LYS A 39 -2.12 2.29 10.61
CA LYS A 39 -2.80 0.99 10.53
C LYS A 39 -4.16 1.08 11.20
N PHE A 40 -5.20 0.64 10.50
CA PHE A 40 -6.56 0.65 11.03
C PHE A 40 -6.77 -0.40 12.12
N GLU A 41 -6.43 -1.66 11.84
CA GLU A 41 -6.71 -2.76 12.78
C GLU A 41 -5.83 -2.70 14.02
N GLU A 42 -4.55 -2.41 13.86
CA GLU A 42 -3.59 -2.36 14.94
C GLU A 42 -3.54 -1.01 15.65
N ARG A 43 -4.25 -0.02 15.11
CA ARG A 43 -4.26 1.36 15.59
C ARG A 43 -2.87 1.91 15.86
N GLY A 44 -1.91 1.45 15.06
CA GLY A 44 -0.52 1.85 15.18
C GLY A 44 -0.13 2.81 14.07
N VAL A 45 0.94 3.55 14.35
CA VAL A 45 1.55 4.46 13.38
C VAL A 45 2.99 4.02 13.20
N GLN A 46 3.41 3.81 11.95
CA GLN A 46 4.76 3.43 11.59
C GLN A 46 5.33 4.48 10.64
N SER A 47 6.50 5.01 10.97
CA SER A 47 7.17 6.00 10.12
C SER A 47 8.29 5.35 9.32
N PHE A 48 8.59 5.93 8.17
CA PHE A 48 9.62 5.41 7.27
C PHE A 48 10.11 6.53 6.35
N TYR A 49 11.29 6.34 5.77
CA TYR A 49 11.77 7.19 4.69
C TYR A 49 11.57 6.49 3.36
N LEU A 50 11.12 7.22 2.34
CA LEU A 50 10.93 6.64 1.01
C LEU A 50 12.22 6.03 0.46
N ASP A 51 13.35 6.68 0.73
CA ASP A 51 14.66 6.21 0.25
C ASP A 51 15.14 4.93 0.94
N ASP A 52 14.53 4.57 2.07
CA ASP A 52 14.86 3.33 2.78
C ASP A 52 14.10 2.12 2.26
N ILE A 53 13.11 2.32 1.38
CA ILE A 53 12.37 1.22 0.77
C ILE A 53 13.25 0.60 -0.32
N VAL A 54 13.59 -0.68 -0.14
CA VAL A 54 14.44 -1.41 -1.10
C VAL A 54 13.64 -2.31 -2.03
N ALA A 55 12.41 -2.64 -1.66
CA ALA A 55 11.52 -3.45 -2.48
C ALA A 55 10.09 -3.34 -1.96
N PHE A 56 9.13 -3.57 -2.85
CA PHE A 56 7.77 -3.85 -2.42
C PHE A 56 7.09 -4.80 -3.39
N GLU A 57 6.06 -5.47 -2.90
CA GLU A 57 5.22 -6.33 -3.71
C GLU A 57 3.76 -6.11 -3.32
N THR A 58 2.87 -6.26 -4.28
CA THR A 58 1.43 -6.21 -4.06
C THR A 58 0.88 -7.60 -4.36
N ARG A 59 0.09 -8.13 -3.44
CA ARG A 59 -0.46 -9.48 -3.54
C ARG A 59 -1.98 -9.46 -3.47
N ASP A 60 -2.58 -10.34 -4.27
CA ASP A 60 -3.98 -10.74 -4.23
C ASP A 60 -3.97 -12.15 -3.65
N ASP A 61 -4.26 -12.26 -2.34
CA ASP A 61 -3.98 -13.46 -1.54
C ASP A 61 -2.51 -13.88 -1.74
N GLU A 62 -2.26 -15.05 -2.31
CA GLU A 62 -0.90 -15.53 -2.55
C GLU A 62 -0.33 -15.11 -3.91
N LYS A 63 -1.16 -14.54 -4.77
CA LYS A 63 -0.76 -14.16 -6.13
C LYS A 63 -0.11 -12.78 -6.15
N MET A 64 1.09 -12.71 -6.68
CA MET A 64 1.76 -11.42 -6.88
C MET A 64 1.17 -10.71 -8.09
N ILE A 65 0.76 -9.46 -7.92
CA ILE A 65 0.20 -8.65 -9.00
C ILE A 65 1.05 -7.44 -9.37
N ALA A 66 1.97 -7.03 -8.49
CA ALA A 66 2.90 -5.96 -8.79
C ALA A 66 4.15 -6.15 -7.93
N ARG A 67 5.29 -5.72 -8.44
CA ARG A 67 6.52 -5.74 -7.63
C ARG A 67 7.54 -4.71 -8.14
N TRP A 68 8.34 -4.24 -7.21
CA TRP A 68 9.44 -3.33 -7.49
C TRP A 68 10.63 -3.70 -6.61
N GLU A 69 11.83 -3.61 -7.17
CA GLU A 69 13.07 -3.77 -6.43
C GLU A 69 14.01 -2.63 -6.79
N LYS A 70 14.69 -2.09 -5.80
CA LYS A 70 15.72 -1.09 -6.01
C LYS A 70 16.83 -1.73 -6.84
N ASN A 71 17.24 -1.10 -7.92
CA ASN A 71 18.19 -1.64 -8.90
C ASN A 71 17.64 -2.82 -9.71
N GLY A 72 16.34 -3.06 -9.63
CA GLY A 72 15.68 -4.12 -10.39
C GLY A 72 14.53 -3.59 -11.23
N ALA A 73 13.64 -4.50 -11.62
CA ALA A 73 12.53 -4.17 -12.48
C ALA A 73 11.31 -3.69 -11.67
N TRP A 74 10.54 -2.82 -12.29
CA TRP A 74 9.19 -2.49 -11.88
C TRP A 74 8.21 -3.17 -12.85
N GLY A 75 7.18 -3.80 -12.31
CA GLY A 75 6.18 -4.42 -13.15
C GLY A 75 4.85 -4.64 -12.44
N VAL A 76 3.80 -4.61 -13.23
CA VAL A 76 2.43 -4.94 -12.80
C VAL A 76 1.95 -6.09 -13.67
N GLU A 77 1.51 -7.18 -13.04
CA GLU A 77 0.94 -8.32 -13.74
C GLU A 77 -0.48 -8.01 -14.19
N PRO A 78 -0.79 -8.10 -15.49
CA PRO A 78 -2.12 -7.73 -15.99
C PRO A 78 -3.19 -8.78 -15.73
N LYS A 79 -2.83 -9.99 -15.32
CA LYS A 79 -3.79 -11.09 -15.16
C LYS A 79 -3.85 -11.60 -13.73
N SER A 80 -5.05 -11.71 -13.20
CA SER A 80 -5.28 -12.40 -11.95
C SER A 80 -5.51 -13.90 -12.18
N ASP A 81 -5.30 -14.70 -11.14
CA ASP A 81 -5.61 -16.12 -11.16
C ASP A 81 -7.11 -16.39 -11.06
N ARG A 82 -7.47 -17.66 -11.24
CA ARG A 82 -8.86 -18.12 -11.15
C ARG A 82 -9.22 -18.47 -9.71
N HIS A 83 -9.09 -17.55 -8.80
CA HIS A 83 -9.49 -17.75 -7.42
C HIS A 83 -10.28 -16.53 -6.96
N SER A 84 -10.99 -16.69 -5.87
CA SER A 84 -11.63 -15.57 -5.21
C SER A 84 -10.61 -14.85 -4.33
N THR A 85 -10.89 -13.59 -4.03
CA THR A 85 -9.99 -12.74 -3.24
C THR A 85 -10.50 -12.60 -1.83
N ASN A 86 -9.66 -12.92 -0.84
CA ASN A 86 -9.90 -12.67 0.56
C ASN A 86 -9.24 -11.37 1.01
N GLU A 87 -8.02 -11.13 0.56
CA GLU A 87 -7.30 -9.92 0.92
C GLU A 87 -6.31 -9.50 -0.16
N MET A 88 -6.02 -8.21 -0.17
CA MET A 88 -4.94 -7.65 -0.98
C MET A 88 -4.09 -6.77 -0.09
N CYS A 89 -2.77 -6.85 -0.24
CA CYS A 89 -1.85 -6.02 0.54
C CYS A 89 -0.61 -5.65 -0.25
N MET A 90 0.02 -4.57 0.18
CA MET A 90 1.35 -4.18 -0.30
C MET A 90 2.34 -4.41 0.84
N ASN A 91 3.38 -5.20 0.57
CA ASN A 91 4.44 -5.49 1.54
C ASN A 91 5.69 -4.73 1.14
N LEU A 92 6.12 -3.81 2.00
CA LEU A 92 7.32 -3.01 1.79
C LEU A 92 8.46 -3.58 2.62
N ARG A 93 9.64 -3.67 2.02
CA ARG A 93 10.85 -4.08 2.72
C ARG A 93 11.79 -2.89 2.82
N LEU A 94 12.23 -2.58 4.02
CA LEU A 94 13.14 -1.48 4.30
C LEU A 94 14.59 -1.96 4.36
N VAL A 95 15.51 -1.03 4.22
CA VAL A 95 16.96 -1.30 4.18
C VAL A 95 17.47 -2.01 5.43
N ASP A 96 16.84 -1.79 6.59
CA ASP A 96 17.20 -2.44 7.86
C ASP A 96 16.57 -3.81 8.05
N GLY A 97 15.85 -4.32 7.06
CA GLY A 97 15.16 -5.60 7.11
C GLY A 97 13.74 -5.52 7.66
N LYS A 98 13.30 -4.38 8.13
CA LYS A 98 11.91 -4.20 8.59
C LYS A 98 10.96 -4.33 7.41
N LYS A 99 9.77 -4.82 7.72
CA LYS A 99 8.68 -4.97 6.75
C LYS A 99 7.49 -4.12 7.20
N LEU A 100 6.90 -3.42 6.24
CA LEU A 100 5.65 -2.70 6.46
C LEU A 100 4.60 -3.29 5.53
N THR A 101 3.40 -3.50 6.05
CA THR A 101 2.29 -4.02 5.25
C THR A 101 1.16 -3.00 5.22
N VAL A 102 0.77 -2.61 4.01
CA VAL A 102 -0.39 -1.76 3.78
C VAL A 102 -1.51 -2.67 3.32
N GLN A 103 -2.55 -2.79 4.14
CA GLN A 103 -3.72 -3.61 3.82
C GLN A 103 -4.61 -2.83 2.85
N LEU A 104 -4.73 -3.32 1.63
CA LEU A 104 -5.56 -2.67 0.60
C LEU A 104 -7.02 -3.08 0.71
N PHE A 105 -7.26 -4.36 0.97
CA PHE A 105 -8.59 -4.93 1.05
C PHE A 105 -8.57 -6.16 1.93
N LYS A 106 -9.68 -6.37 2.67
CA LYS A 106 -9.90 -7.58 3.44
C LYS A 106 -11.39 -7.88 3.43
N ALA A 107 -11.75 -9.09 3.01
CA ALA A 107 -13.14 -9.52 2.98
C ALA A 107 -13.68 -9.67 4.40
N ALA A 108 -14.90 -9.17 4.65
CA ALA A 108 -15.51 -9.20 5.98
C ALA A 108 -16.07 -10.58 6.33
N GLU A 109 -16.88 -11.17 5.44
CA GLU A 109 -17.57 -12.43 5.69
C GLU A 109 -17.27 -13.49 4.66
N ARG A 110 -17.07 -13.11 3.41
CA ARG A 110 -16.75 -14.02 2.32
C ARG A 110 -15.86 -13.33 1.31
N ASN A 111 -15.09 -14.13 0.59
CA ASN A 111 -14.20 -13.62 -0.42
C ASN A 111 -14.98 -13.03 -1.61
N VAL A 112 -14.29 -12.19 -2.38
CA VAL A 112 -14.81 -11.60 -3.59
C VAL A 112 -14.47 -12.53 -4.75
N GLU A 113 -15.48 -12.98 -5.50
CA GLU A 113 -15.27 -13.88 -6.61
C GLU A 113 -14.49 -13.22 -7.75
N ARG A 114 -13.58 -13.98 -8.32
CA ARG A 114 -12.83 -13.59 -9.48
C ARG A 114 -13.78 -13.38 -10.67
N ASP A 115 -13.40 -12.47 -11.56
CA ASP A 115 -14.20 -12.06 -12.75
C ASP A 115 -15.51 -11.37 -12.43
N SER A 116 -15.83 -11.16 -11.15
CA SER A 116 -16.92 -10.29 -10.77
C SER A 116 -16.51 -8.83 -10.98
N GLU A 117 -17.50 -7.95 -11.08
CA GLU A 117 -17.21 -6.52 -11.18
C GLU A 117 -16.46 -6.02 -9.94
N GLY A 118 -16.82 -6.54 -8.76
CA GLY A 118 -16.15 -6.20 -7.52
C GLY A 118 -14.66 -6.57 -7.55
N HIS A 119 -14.34 -7.76 -8.04
CA HIS A 119 -12.96 -8.20 -8.16
C HIS A 119 -12.17 -7.34 -9.15
N ARG A 120 -12.77 -7.00 -10.28
CA ARG A 120 -12.12 -6.12 -11.28
C ARG A 120 -11.81 -4.74 -10.71
N ARG A 121 -12.71 -4.20 -9.90
CA ARG A 121 -12.47 -2.91 -9.22
C ARG A 121 -11.34 -3.01 -8.22
N LEU A 122 -11.33 -4.06 -7.42
CA LEU A 122 -10.26 -4.29 -6.44
C LEU A 122 -8.90 -4.47 -7.11
N TYR A 123 -8.85 -5.24 -8.18
CA TYR A 123 -7.62 -5.46 -8.92
C TYR A 123 -7.08 -4.15 -9.50
N ARG A 124 -7.95 -3.35 -10.12
CA ARG A 124 -7.58 -2.04 -10.65
C ARG A 124 -7.09 -1.11 -9.54
N TYR A 125 -7.80 -1.12 -8.41
CA TYR A 125 -7.42 -0.34 -7.25
C TYR A 125 -6.03 -0.74 -6.74
N ALA A 126 -5.75 -2.03 -6.65
CA ALA A 126 -4.46 -2.53 -6.22
C ALA A 126 -3.33 -2.14 -7.19
N CYS A 127 -3.59 -2.22 -8.50
CA CYS A 127 -2.63 -1.77 -9.51
C CYS A 127 -2.36 -0.27 -9.41
N ASN A 128 -3.40 0.53 -9.23
CA ASN A 128 -3.27 1.98 -9.09
C ASN A 128 -2.53 2.36 -7.81
N SER A 129 -2.80 1.66 -6.71
CA SER A 129 -2.10 1.87 -5.43
C SER A 129 -0.62 1.54 -5.55
N SER A 130 -0.31 0.46 -6.26
CA SER A 130 1.07 0.05 -6.51
C SER A 130 1.80 1.10 -7.37
N GLN A 131 1.14 1.62 -8.39
CA GLN A 131 1.69 2.68 -9.24
C GLN A 131 1.93 3.96 -8.43
N CYS A 132 0.99 4.30 -7.55
CA CYS A 132 1.12 5.45 -6.66
C CYS A 132 2.37 5.31 -5.76
N LEU A 133 2.54 4.15 -5.14
CA LEU A 133 3.71 3.91 -4.29
C LEU A 133 5.00 3.97 -5.10
N TYR A 134 5.02 3.36 -6.27
CA TYR A 134 6.18 3.41 -7.15
C TYR A 134 6.53 4.86 -7.51
N ASN A 135 5.55 5.67 -7.86
CA ASN A 135 5.75 7.07 -8.20
C ASN A 135 6.32 7.87 -7.03
N LEU A 136 5.85 7.61 -5.81
CA LEU A 136 6.37 8.24 -4.61
C LEU A 136 7.86 7.91 -4.42
N ILE A 137 8.21 6.64 -4.55
CA ILE A 137 9.58 6.18 -4.39
C ILE A 137 10.48 6.78 -5.48
N ALA A 138 9.99 6.82 -6.71
CA ALA A 138 10.74 7.32 -7.86
C ALA A 138 10.81 8.85 -7.92
N GLY A 139 10.06 9.55 -7.08
CA GLY A 139 10.03 11.01 -7.07
C GLY A 139 9.24 11.62 -8.23
N LYS A 140 8.29 10.87 -8.75
CA LYS A 140 7.44 11.31 -9.87
C LYS A 140 6.11 11.91 -9.43
#